data_03be38a2da147504ed925ab479c1c608
#
_entry.id   03be38a2da147504ed925ab479c1c608
#
_cell.length_a   1.000
_cell.length_b   1.000
_cell.length_c   1.000
_cell.angle_alpha   90.00
_cell.angle_beta   90.00
_cell.angle_gamma   90.00
#
_symmetry.space_group_name_H-M   'P 1'
#
loop_
_entity.id
_entity.type
_entity.pdbx_description
1 polymer ?
#
loop_
_entity_poly.entity_id
_entity_poly.type
_entity_poly.pdbx_seq_one_letter_code
_entity_poly.pdbx_strand_id
1 'polypeptide(L)'
;MKSHTEYLVFQTRKRREMVHITDQVEEIVRRSGVKDGLCFVSPMHITAAVYVNDLESGLIEDIEKWLEELAPARPEYKHHRTGEDNGDAHLKSLLLHHETTLPVTGGKLDLGTWQRVFYAEFDGQRRKRVIVKVLGVE
;
A
#
# COMPACT_ATOMS: atom_id res chain seq x y z
N MET A 1 -11.70 -19.71 14.09
CA MET A 1 -10.77 -18.88 13.27
C MET A 1 -11.11 -19.01 11.80
N LYS A 2 -11.22 -17.90 11.12
CA LYS A 2 -11.54 -17.85 9.70
C LYS A 2 -10.43 -17.10 8.96
N SER A 3 -10.14 -17.53 7.74
CA SER A 3 -9.16 -16.87 6.87
C SER A 3 -9.83 -16.58 5.52
N HIS A 4 -9.66 -15.37 5.03
CA HIS A 4 -10.21 -14.94 3.74
C HIS A 4 -9.14 -14.16 2.99
N THR A 5 -8.92 -14.49 1.72
CA THR A 5 -7.89 -13.85 0.91
C THR A 5 -8.48 -13.36 -0.40
N GLU A 6 -8.19 -12.11 -0.73
CA GLU A 6 -8.50 -11.54 -2.05
C GLU A 6 -7.30 -10.73 -2.55
N TYR A 7 -7.30 -10.44 -3.84
CA TYR A 7 -6.25 -9.68 -4.49
C TYR A 7 -6.83 -8.45 -5.16
N LEU A 8 -6.18 -7.31 -4.94
CA LEU A 8 -6.44 -6.11 -5.72
C LEU A 8 -5.40 -6.04 -6.82
N VAL A 9 -5.79 -5.49 -7.97
CA VAL A 9 -4.89 -5.33 -9.12
C VAL A 9 -4.84 -3.85 -9.47
N PHE A 10 -3.64 -3.32 -9.58
CA PHE A 10 -3.42 -1.93 -9.95
C PHE A 10 -2.51 -1.85 -11.17
N GLN A 11 -2.84 -0.93 -12.05
CA GLN A 11 -1.98 -0.49 -13.13
C GLN A 11 -2.06 1.02 -13.15
N THR A 12 -1.11 1.69 -12.50
CA THR A 12 -1.15 3.13 -12.34
C THR A 12 -0.85 3.85 -13.65
N ARG A 13 -1.39 5.05 -13.79
CA ARG A 13 -1.19 5.88 -14.98
C ARG A 13 0.18 6.53 -14.96
N LYS A 14 0.70 6.82 -13.77
CA LYS A 14 2.01 7.42 -13.56
C LYS A 14 2.98 6.39 -13.00
N ARG A 15 4.26 6.63 -13.19
CA ARG A 15 5.30 5.80 -12.60
C ARG A 15 5.23 5.82 -11.08
N ARG A 16 4.99 7.00 -10.50
CA ARG A 16 4.79 7.19 -9.06
C ARG A 16 3.40 7.75 -8.83
N GLU A 17 2.64 7.09 -7.97
CA GLU A 17 1.25 7.47 -7.72
C GLU A 17 0.79 6.93 -6.38
N MET A 18 0.05 7.76 -5.63
CA MET A 18 -0.62 7.35 -4.40
C MET A 18 -2.07 7.03 -4.72
N VAL A 19 -2.52 5.83 -4.40
CA VAL A 19 -3.87 5.36 -4.68
C VAL A 19 -4.62 5.14 -3.37
N HIS A 20 -5.73 5.82 -3.18
CA HIS A 20 -6.59 5.63 -2.01
C HIS A 20 -7.37 4.34 -2.16
N ILE A 21 -7.20 3.39 -1.25
CA ILE A 21 -7.78 2.05 -1.35
C ILE A 21 -8.64 1.63 -0.16
N THR A 22 -8.97 2.54 0.74
CA THR A 22 -9.74 2.23 1.95
C THR A 22 -11.04 1.49 1.62
N ASP A 23 -11.79 1.98 0.64
CA ASP A 23 -13.10 1.40 0.31
C ASP A 23 -12.98 -0.01 -0.25
N GLN A 24 -11.97 -0.28 -1.09
CA GLN A 24 -11.74 -1.62 -1.64
C GLN A 24 -11.36 -2.60 -0.52
N VAL A 25 -10.51 -2.18 0.41
CA VAL A 25 -10.11 -3.02 1.55
C VAL A 25 -11.31 -3.27 2.47
N GLU A 26 -12.10 -2.23 2.77
CA GLU A 26 -13.30 -2.35 3.60
C GLU A 26 -14.30 -3.34 3.00
N GLU A 27 -14.47 -3.32 1.68
CA GLU A 27 -15.37 -4.24 0.98
C GLU A 27 -14.90 -5.69 1.12
N ILE A 28 -13.59 -5.94 1.07
CA ILE A 28 -13.02 -7.27 1.27
C ILE A 28 -13.25 -7.73 2.71
N VAL A 29 -13.08 -6.85 3.68
CA VAL A 29 -13.36 -7.16 5.09
C VAL A 29 -14.82 -7.57 5.25
N ARG A 30 -15.73 -6.83 4.64
CA ARG A 30 -17.17 -7.16 4.68
C ARG A 30 -17.44 -8.55 4.09
N ARG A 31 -16.86 -8.86 2.93
CA ARG A 31 -17.04 -10.16 2.28
C ARG A 31 -16.44 -11.31 3.09
N SER A 32 -15.41 -11.03 3.90
CA SER A 32 -14.76 -12.06 4.69
C SER A 32 -15.67 -12.68 5.76
N GLY A 33 -16.64 -11.93 6.25
CA GLY A 33 -17.48 -12.35 7.36
C GLY A 33 -16.79 -12.29 8.72
N VAL A 34 -15.54 -11.90 8.80
CA VAL A 34 -14.80 -11.75 10.05
C VAL A 34 -15.37 -10.57 10.83
N LYS A 35 -15.72 -10.80 12.10
CA LYS A 35 -16.25 -9.75 12.98
C LYS A 35 -15.16 -9.14 13.86
N ASP A 36 -14.21 -9.95 14.29
CA ASP A 36 -13.13 -9.49 15.16
C ASP A 36 -11.82 -10.15 14.73
N GLY A 37 -10.83 -9.35 14.38
CA GLY A 37 -9.57 -9.87 13.89
C GLY A 37 -8.68 -8.82 13.26
N LEU A 38 -7.91 -9.23 12.26
CA LEU A 38 -6.92 -8.40 11.60
C LEU A 38 -7.07 -8.48 10.09
N CYS A 39 -6.78 -7.38 9.43
CA CYS A 39 -6.70 -7.29 7.96
C CYS A 39 -5.28 -6.92 7.57
N PHE A 40 -4.63 -7.80 6.82
CA PHE A 40 -3.27 -7.61 6.33
C PHE A 40 -3.32 -7.20 4.87
N VAL A 41 -2.64 -6.09 4.53
CA VAL A 41 -2.61 -5.56 3.15
C VAL A 41 -1.16 -5.40 2.73
N SER A 42 -0.77 -6.08 1.66
CA SER A 42 0.63 -6.10 1.23
C SER A 42 0.76 -6.12 -0.29
N PRO A 43 1.57 -5.22 -0.87
CA PRO A 43 1.93 -5.36 -2.28
C PRO A 43 2.74 -6.63 -2.49
N MET A 44 2.53 -7.28 -3.63
CA MET A 44 3.22 -8.52 -3.98
C MET A 44 4.39 -8.24 -4.93
N HIS A 45 5.10 -7.16 -4.65
CA HIS A 45 6.30 -6.75 -5.38
C HIS A 45 7.11 -5.79 -4.50
N ILE A 46 8.26 -5.36 -4.98
CA ILE A 46 9.29 -4.74 -4.15
C ILE A 46 9.49 -3.24 -4.39
N THR A 47 8.61 -2.61 -5.16
CA THR A 47 8.71 -1.18 -5.52
C THR A 47 7.45 -0.41 -5.17
N ALA A 48 6.71 -0.90 -4.18
CA ALA A 48 5.49 -0.24 -3.69
C ALA A 48 5.35 -0.44 -2.18
N ALA A 49 4.37 0.22 -1.60
CA ALA A 49 4.09 0.12 -0.17
C ALA A 49 2.59 0.32 0.08
N VAL A 50 2.14 -0.09 1.25
CA VAL A 50 0.80 0.23 1.76
C VAL A 50 0.98 0.98 3.06
N TYR A 51 0.39 2.16 3.18
CA TYR A 51 0.50 2.98 4.38
C TYR A 51 -0.85 3.56 4.78
N VAL A 52 -0.93 4.05 6.01
CA VAL A 52 -2.13 4.66 6.56
C VAL A 52 -1.82 6.11 6.93
N ASN A 53 -2.61 7.04 6.42
CA ASN A 53 -2.51 8.44 6.77
C ASN A 53 -3.75 9.19 6.32
N ASP A 54 -3.73 10.52 6.38
CA ASP A 54 -4.85 11.36 6.03
C ASP A 54 -5.01 11.51 4.51
N LEU A 55 -6.25 11.48 4.05
CA LEU A 55 -6.59 11.75 2.65
C LEU A 55 -6.72 13.27 2.48
N GLU A 56 -5.59 13.94 2.33
CA GLU A 56 -5.54 15.38 2.12
C GLU A 56 -4.47 15.68 1.07
N SER A 57 -4.82 16.43 0.03
CA SER A 57 -3.97 16.61 -1.15
C SER A 57 -2.62 17.25 -0.85
N GLY A 58 -2.59 18.24 0.05
CA GLY A 58 -1.34 18.89 0.43
C GLY A 58 -0.39 17.95 1.16
N LEU A 59 -0.92 17.12 2.06
CA LEU A 59 -0.13 16.13 2.77
C LEU A 59 0.42 15.08 1.80
N ILE A 60 -0.40 14.63 0.86
CA ILE A 60 0.04 13.66 -0.15
C ILE A 60 1.20 14.23 -0.95
N GLU A 61 1.11 15.49 -1.38
CA GLU A 61 2.21 16.16 -2.08
C GLU A 61 3.46 16.26 -1.20
N ASP A 62 3.29 16.58 0.08
CA ASP A 62 4.40 16.64 1.03
C ASP A 62 5.09 15.28 1.19
N ILE A 63 4.31 14.20 1.29
CA ILE A 63 4.85 12.84 1.40
C ILE A 63 5.65 12.48 0.13
N GLU A 64 5.11 12.78 -1.04
CA GLU A 64 5.80 12.50 -2.30
C GLU A 64 7.13 13.27 -2.40
N LYS A 65 7.11 14.54 -2.02
CA LYS A 65 8.33 15.37 -2.02
C LYS A 65 9.35 14.87 -1.00
N TRP A 66 8.90 14.53 0.20
CA TRP A 66 9.75 14.00 1.25
C TRP A 66 10.44 12.71 0.82
N LEU A 67 9.70 11.81 0.19
CA LEU A 67 10.28 10.55 -0.33
C LEU A 67 11.30 10.81 -1.43
N GLU A 68 11.04 11.77 -2.31
CA GLU A 68 11.96 12.12 -3.37
C GLU A 68 13.25 12.75 -2.82
N GLU A 69 13.16 13.50 -1.75
CA GLU A 69 14.33 14.06 -1.07
C GLU A 69 15.17 12.99 -0.39
N LEU A 70 14.54 12.00 0.24
CA LEU A 70 15.25 10.93 0.95
C LEU A 70 15.80 9.85 0.02
N ALA A 71 15.10 9.53 -1.04
CA ALA A 71 15.46 8.49 -1.99
C ALA A 71 15.24 9.02 -3.42
N PRO A 72 16.09 9.95 -3.87
CA PRO A 72 15.88 10.61 -5.15
C PRO A 72 16.08 9.68 -6.34
N ALA A 73 15.30 9.88 -7.39
CA ALA A 73 15.51 9.23 -8.67
C ALA A 73 16.82 9.78 -9.26
N ARG A 74 17.81 8.89 -9.44
CA ARG A 74 19.13 9.27 -9.96
C ARG A 74 19.80 8.05 -10.60
N PRO A 75 20.75 8.23 -11.55
CA PRO A 75 21.38 7.10 -12.25
C PRO A 75 22.43 6.35 -11.43
N GLU A 76 22.96 6.93 -10.35
CA GLU A 76 24.14 6.42 -9.66
C GLU A 76 23.90 5.25 -8.71
N TYR A 77 22.66 4.80 -8.53
CA TYR A 77 22.40 3.65 -7.67
C TYR A 77 23.10 2.39 -8.20
N LYS A 78 23.74 1.67 -7.31
CA LYS A 78 24.43 0.42 -7.68
C LYS A 78 23.50 -0.63 -8.25
N HIS A 79 22.23 -0.60 -7.84
CA HIS A 79 21.17 -1.46 -8.39
C HIS A 79 21.04 -1.32 -9.91
N HIS A 80 21.36 -0.15 -10.45
CA HIS A 80 21.26 0.11 -11.89
C HIS A 80 22.29 -0.67 -12.72
N ARG A 81 23.25 -1.34 -12.08
CA ARG A 81 24.18 -2.27 -12.75
C ARG A 81 23.44 -3.46 -13.38
N THR A 82 22.22 -3.75 -12.92
CA THR A 82 21.37 -4.82 -13.49
C THR A 82 20.68 -4.41 -14.79
N GLY A 83 20.83 -3.16 -15.21
CA GLY A 83 20.09 -2.61 -16.35
C GLY A 83 18.79 -1.94 -15.94
N GLU A 84 18.44 -1.93 -14.66
CA GLU A 84 17.24 -1.28 -14.14
C GLU A 84 17.48 0.22 -13.91
N ASP A 85 16.39 0.96 -13.69
CA ASP A 85 16.45 2.40 -13.41
C ASP A 85 15.63 2.80 -12.18
N ASN A 86 15.30 1.84 -11.33
CA ASN A 86 14.30 1.97 -10.26
C ASN A 86 14.87 1.81 -8.85
N GLY A 87 16.14 2.10 -8.64
CA GLY A 87 16.75 2.00 -7.31
C GLY A 87 16.03 2.83 -6.26
N ASP A 88 15.59 4.03 -6.63
CA ASP A 88 14.81 4.89 -5.73
C ASP A 88 13.50 4.25 -5.30
N ALA A 89 12.84 3.52 -6.20
CA ALA A 89 11.56 2.87 -5.91
C ALA A 89 11.68 1.82 -4.81
N HIS A 90 12.75 1.03 -4.83
CA HIS A 90 13.04 0.05 -3.77
C HIS A 90 13.25 0.74 -2.43
N LEU A 91 13.97 1.85 -2.40
CA LEU A 91 14.25 2.58 -1.16
C LEU A 91 13.00 3.28 -0.63
N LYS A 92 12.20 3.89 -1.50
CA LYS A 92 10.93 4.52 -1.13
C LYS A 92 9.98 3.49 -0.51
N SER A 93 9.93 2.29 -1.08
CA SER A 93 9.11 1.19 -0.55
C SER A 93 9.49 0.87 0.90
N LEU A 94 10.77 0.79 1.20
CA LEU A 94 11.25 0.52 2.56
C LEU A 94 10.92 1.66 3.53
N LEU A 95 10.97 2.90 3.09
CA LEU A 95 10.70 4.07 3.92
C LEU A 95 9.25 4.13 4.39
N LEU A 96 8.29 3.73 3.54
CA LEU A 96 6.86 3.79 3.86
C LEU A 96 6.31 2.54 4.54
N HIS A 97 7.13 1.57 4.87
CA HIS A 97 6.71 0.23 5.26
C HIS A 97 6.10 -0.52 4.05
N HIS A 98 6.52 -1.77 3.88
CA HIS A 98 6.05 -2.56 2.75
C HIS A 98 4.56 -2.90 2.89
N GLU A 99 4.12 -3.32 4.08
CA GLU A 99 2.76 -3.78 4.34
C GLU A 99 2.15 -3.10 5.56
N THR A 100 0.83 -3.27 5.72
CA THR A 100 0.09 -2.71 6.84
C THR A 100 -0.87 -3.76 7.39
N THR A 101 -0.97 -3.82 8.71
CA THR A 101 -1.95 -4.63 9.43
C THR A 101 -2.95 -3.69 10.10
N LEU A 102 -4.23 -3.97 9.90
CA LEU A 102 -5.32 -3.11 10.37
C LEU A 102 -6.27 -3.91 11.26
N PRO A 103 -6.79 -3.32 12.32
CA PRO A 103 -7.77 -4.00 13.17
C PRO A 103 -9.12 -4.10 12.48
N VAL A 104 -9.82 -5.21 12.72
CA VAL A 104 -11.21 -5.43 12.31
C VAL A 104 -12.05 -5.59 13.56
N THR A 105 -13.08 -4.78 13.73
CA THR A 105 -13.99 -4.82 14.87
C THR A 105 -15.41 -4.65 14.38
N GLY A 106 -16.30 -5.51 14.84
CA GLY A 106 -17.70 -5.44 14.43
C GLY A 106 -17.91 -5.64 12.93
N GLY A 107 -17.01 -6.36 12.27
CA GLY A 107 -17.10 -6.65 10.84
C GLY A 107 -16.60 -5.53 9.94
N LYS A 108 -15.91 -4.54 10.49
CA LYS A 108 -15.42 -3.36 9.77
C LYS A 108 -13.96 -3.08 10.11
N LEU A 109 -13.26 -2.38 9.23
CA LEU A 109 -11.97 -1.79 9.58
C LEU A 109 -12.19 -0.81 10.75
N ASP A 110 -11.41 -0.99 11.81
CA ASP A 110 -11.51 -0.14 13.00
C ASP A 110 -10.46 0.97 12.91
N LEU A 111 -10.77 1.98 12.11
CA LEU A 111 -9.88 3.09 11.82
C LEU A 111 -10.25 4.33 12.63
N GLY A 112 -9.23 5.11 12.98
CA GLY A 112 -9.43 6.45 13.52
C GLY A 112 -10.06 7.36 12.48
N THR A 113 -10.57 8.50 12.93
CA THR A 113 -11.36 9.45 12.10
C THR A 113 -10.65 9.84 10.81
N TRP A 114 -9.32 10.02 10.85
CA TRP A 114 -8.54 10.53 9.73
C TRP A 114 -7.67 9.47 9.05
N GLN A 115 -7.74 8.21 9.54
CA GLN A 115 -6.96 7.13 8.94
C GLN A 115 -7.59 6.66 7.63
N ARG A 116 -6.79 6.64 6.58
CA ARG A 116 -7.16 6.08 5.27
C ARG A 116 -6.02 5.22 4.78
N VAL A 117 -6.34 4.21 4.01
CA VAL A 117 -5.38 3.23 3.49
C VAL A 117 -4.97 3.63 2.08
N PHE A 118 -3.67 3.66 1.84
CA PHE A 118 -3.10 4.03 0.54
C PHE A 118 -2.18 2.95 0.02
N TYR A 119 -2.27 2.73 -1.29
CA TYR A 119 -1.27 1.98 -2.04
C TYR A 119 -0.34 2.99 -2.70
N ALA A 120 0.95 2.92 -2.38
CA ALA A 120 1.96 3.82 -2.93
C ALA A 120 2.77 3.08 -4.00
N GLU A 121 2.65 3.53 -5.24
CA GLU A 121 3.35 2.95 -6.38
C GLU A 121 4.57 3.80 -6.70
N PHE A 122 5.73 3.16 -6.84
CA PHE A 122 6.97 3.87 -7.15
C PHE A 122 7.61 3.46 -8.48
N ASP A 123 7.12 2.39 -9.11
CA ASP A 123 7.60 1.93 -10.41
C ASP A 123 6.42 1.34 -11.21
N GLY A 124 5.43 2.18 -11.45
CA GLY A 124 4.13 1.82 -11.99
C GLY A 124 4.06 1.65 -13.50
N GLN A 125 2.87 1.87 -14.03
CA GLN A 125 2.55 1.71 -15.45
C GLN A 125 2.60 0.23 -15.89
N ARG A 126 2.55 -0.69 -14.94
CA ARG A 126 2.52 -2.13 -15.14
C ARG A 126 1.49 -2.74 -14.20
N ARG A 127 0.95 -3.87 -14.59
CA ARG A 127 -0.03 -4.59 -13.76
C ARG A 127 0.67 -5.20 -12.54
N LYS A 128 0.14 -4.91 -11.35
CA LYS A 128 0.68 -5.40 -10.08
C LYS A 128 -0.44 -5.78 -9.14
N ARG A 129 -0.16 -6.71 -8.23
CA ARG A 129 -1.14 -7.22 -7.27
C ARG A 129 -0.84 -6.79 -5.86
N VAL A 130 -1.91 -6.66 -5.09
CA VAL A 130 -1.87 -6.44 -3.64
C VAL A 130 -2.70 -7.53 -2.98
N ILE A 131 -2.12 -8.27 -2.05
CA ILE A 131 -2.86 -9.27 -1.29
C ILE A 131 -3.55 -8.60 -0.11
N VAL A 132 -4.81 -8.96 0.10
CA VAL A 132 -5.58 -8.57 1.28
C VAL A 132 -6.02 -9.85 1.97
N LYS A 133 -5.53 -10.06 3.18
CA LYS A 133 -5.84 -11.25 3.96
C LYS A 133 -6.50 -10.85 5.26
N VAL A 134 -7.67 -11.43 5.54
CA VAL A 134 -8.44 -11.15 6.75
C VAL A 134 -8.47 -12.42 7.60
N LEU A 135 -8.03 -12.28 8.84
CA LEU A 135 -8.00 -13.38 9.81
C LEU A 135 -8.78 -12.98 11.05
N GLY A 136 -9.59 -13.90 11.57
CA GLY A 136 -10.30 -13.62 12.80
C GLY A 136 -11.46 -14.57 13.04
N VAL A 137 -12.39 -14.12 13.88
CA VAL A 137 -13.57 -14.88 14.27
C VAL A 137 -14.83 -14.20 13.75
N GLU A 138 -15.84 -15.03 13.49
CA GLU A 138 -17.15 -14.55 12.99
C GLU A 138 -18.06 -14.00 14.08
#